data_6cc442647213a7f66e89acc078edc15e
#
_entry.id   6cc442647213a7f66e89acc078edc15e
#
_cell.length_a   1.000
_cell.length_b   1.000
_cell.length_c   1.000
_cell.angle_alpha   90.00
_cell.angle_beta   90.00
_cell.angle_gamma   90.00
#
_symmetry.space_group_name_H-M   'P 1'
#
loop_
_entity.id
_entity.type
_entity.pdbx_description
1 polymer ?
#
loop_
_entity_poly.entity_id
_entity_poly.type
_entity_poly.pdbx_seq_one_letter_code
_entity_poly.pdbx_strand_id
1 'polypeptide(L)'
;MTTAGTLLALLLCAGAAGQSPLPRGEEVLDRLAAGFEGIEDYTVSMDVVADIDRLKVPPMKVTMYWKRPDRVHFDAEGFALLPREGVALNPETLRTRFTPTAVSRDTLDGREVLRVTLKPKSDRTGLREFFLDVDPSRWTPERMVTPLFDGRTMTATLTHGRVEGRWLPSALVVRFTSTVVDTAAEGPAEAATPAVRPATPRRGTVTVRYSGYRLNGGLSDDLFREEERPDRK
;
A
#
# COMPACT_ATOMS: atom_id res chain seq x y z
N MET A 1 -44.69 46.36 -46.78
CA MET A 1 -43.67 45.29 -46.93
C MET A 1 -42.93 45.20 -45.61
N THR A 2 -43.33 44.25 -44.78
CA THR A 2 -42.87 44.08 -43.40
C THR A 2 -42.18 42.72 -43.30
N THR A 3 -40.85 42.73 -43.15
CA THR A 3 -40.03 41.50 -42.95
C THR A 3 -39.93 41.16 -41.48
N ALA A 4 -40.55 40.05 -41.12
CA ALA A 4 -40.45 39.47 -39.76
C ALA A 4 -39.12 38.69 -39.64
N GLY A 5 -38.24 39.13 -38.71
CA GLY A 5 -37.03 38.44 -38.34
C GLY A 5 -37.30 37.42 -37.24
N THR A 6 -37.18 36.15 -37.52
CA THR A 6 -37.32 35.07 -36.56
C THR A 6 -36.01 34.90 -35.77
N LEU A 7 -36.02 35.23 -34.49
CA LEU A 7 -34.92 35.01 -33.54
C LEU A 7 -34.94 33.54 -33.11
N LEU A 8 -33.94 32.74 -33.54
CA LEU A 8 -33.74 31.36 -33.11
C LEU A 8 -32.94 31.38 -31.79
N ALA A 9 -33.58 31.15 -30.67
CA ALA A 9 -32.91 30.99 -29.36
C ALA A 9 -32.35 29.57 -29.24
N LEU A 10 -31.00 29.43 -29.32
CA LEU A 10 -30.31 28.21 -29.00
C LEU A 10 -30.27 28.05 -27.44
N LEU A 11 -31.10 27.15 -26.91
CA LEU A 11 -30.95 26.66 -25.53
C LEU A 11 -29.74 25.77 -25.46
N LEU A 12 -28.61 26.25 -24.89
CA LEU A 12 -27.53 25.40 -24.40
C LEU A 12 -28.02 24.68 -23.11
N CYS A 13 -28.47 23.44 -23.24
CA CYS A 13 -28.56 22.52 -22.11
C CYS A 13 -27.15 22.15 -21.68
N ALA A 14 -26.58 22.91 -20.73
CA ALA A 14 -25.41 22.46 -19.96
C ALA A 14 -25.86 21.26 -19.14
N GLY A 15 -25.55 20.05 -19.64
CA GLY A 15 -25.74 18.81 -18.90
C GLY A 15 -24.88 18.88 -17.65
N ALA A 16 -25.48 19.05 -16.48
CA ALA A 16 -24.83 18.78 -15.21
C ALA A 16 -24.45 17.29 -15.23
N ALA A 17 -23.17 17.01 -15.50
CA ALA A 17 -22.61 15.68 -15.31
C ALA A 17 -22.75 15.36 -13.81
N GLY A 18 -23.84 14.71 -13.45
CA GLY A 18 -24.13 14.27 -12.08
C GLY A 18 -23.00 13.34 -11.65
N GLN A 19 -22.17 13.78 -10.71
CA GLN A 19 -21.16 12.92 -10.12
C GLN A 19 -21.88 11.74 -9.48
N SER A 20 -21.55 10.53 -9.89
CA SER A 20 -22.08 9.31 -9.26
C SER A 20 -21.83 9.37 -7.76
N PRO A 21 -22.78 8.92 -6.92
CA PRO A 21 -22.60 8.92 -5.47
C PRO A 21 -21.32 8.15 -5.10
N LEU A 22 -20.64 8.61 -4.04
CA LEU A 22 -19.47 7.89 -3.52
C LEU A 22 -19.90 6.51 -2.99
N PRO A 23 -19.14 5.44 -3.29
CA PRO A 23 -19.37 4.14 -2.68
C PRO A 23 -19.09 4.20 -1.18
N ARG A 24 -19.71 3.30 -0.41
CA ARG A 24 -19.34 3.11 1.00
C ARG A 24 -17.95 2.47 1.10
N GLY A 25 -17.26 2.73 2.21
CA GLY A 25 -15.90 2.22 2.40
C GLY A 25 -15.82 0.69 2.34
N GLU A 26 -16.83 0.00 2.91
CA GLU A 26 -16.94 -1.46 2.85
C GLU A 26 -17.08 -1.95 1.40
N GLU A 27 -17.87 -1.26 0.59
CA GLU A 27 -18.04 -1.59 -0.84
C GLU A 27 -16.70 -1.46 -1.59
N VAL A 28 -15.90 -0.44 -1.28
CA VAL A 28 -14.56 -0.29 -1.89
C VAL A 28 -13.69 -1.48 -1.53
N LEU A 29 -13.66 -1.89 -0.25
CA LEU A 29 -12.87 -3.03 0.20
C LEU A 29 -13.37 -4.36 -0.41
N ASP A 30 -14.67 -4.52 -0.57
CA ASP A 30 -15.27 -5.70 -1.21
C ASP A 30 -14.85 -5.80 -2.69
N ARG A 31 -14.86 -4.68 -3.42
CA ARG A 31 -14.43 -4.65 -4.82
C ARG A 31 -12.93 -4.90 -4.99
N LEU A 32 -12.10 -4.40 -4.07
CA LEU A 32 -10.68 -4.73 -4.03
C LEU A 32 -10.48 -6.25 -3.82
N ALA A 33 -11.23 -6.85 -2.88
CA ALA A 33 -11.16 -8.28 -2.59
C ALA A 33 -11.64 -9.13 -3.78
N ALA A 34 -12.68 -8.69 -4.51
CA ALA A 34 -13.16 -9.37 -5.71
C ALA A 34 -12.09 -9.50 -6.81
N GLY A 35 -11.12 -8.58 -6.87
CA GLY A 35 -9.96 -8.69 -7.77
C GLY A 35 -9.11 -9.95 -7.53
N PHE A 36 -9.18 -10.52 -6.33
CA PHE A 36 -8.47 -11.74 -5.92
C PHE A 36 -9.37 -12.97 -5.86
N GLU A 37 -10.63 -12.87 -6.28
CA GLU A 37 -11.55 -14.01 -6.30
C GLU A 37 -11.02 -15.14 -7.17
N GLY A 38 -11.07 -16.39 -6.67
CA GLY A 38 -10.54 -17.57 -7.35
C GLY A 38 -9.02 -17.71 -7.33
N ILE A 39 -8.30 -16.85 -6.59
CA ILE A 39 -6.90 -17.08 -6.25
C ILE A 39 -6.87 -17.72 -4.85
N GLU A 40 -6.49 -18.98 -4.77
CA GLU A 40 -6.34 -19.72 -3.52
C GLU A 40 -4.93 -19.58 -2.96
N ASP A 41 -3.93 -19.57 -3.84
CA ASP A 41 -2.53 -19.34 -3.52
C ASP A 41 -1.79 -18.72 -4.71
N TYR A 42 -0.62 -18.15 -4.45
CA TYR A 42 0.34 -17.79 -5.49
C TYR A 42 1.77 -17.75 -4.97
N THR A 43 2.69 -17.93 -5.92
CA THR A 43 4.12 -17.70 -5.74
C THR A 43 4.55 -16.55 -6.64
N VAL A 44 5.43 -15.66 -6.16
CA VAL A 44 5.97 -14.56 -6.95
C VAL A 44 7.42 -14.28 -6.57
N SER A 45 8.26 -13.99 -7.57
CA SER A 45 9.62 -13.54 -7.36
C SER A 45 9.66 -12.02 -7.21
N MET A 46 10.45 -11.54 -6.26
CA MET A 46 10.63 -10.12 -5.96
C MET A 46 12.10 -9.74 -6.05
N ASP A 47 12.41 -8.73 -6.88
CA ASP A 47 13.70 -8.05 -6.85
C ASP A 47 13.57 -6.82 -5.95
N VAL A 48 14.34 -6.79 -4.85
CA VAL A 48 14.26 -5.75 -3.82
C VAL A 48 15.53 -4.91 -3.81
N VAL A 49 15.35 -3.60 -3.92
CA VAL A 49 16.42 -2.60 -3.81
C VAL A 49 16.04 -1.61 -2.72
N ALA A 50 16.91 -1.45 -1.71
CA ALA A 50 16.71 -0.50 -0.63
C ALA A 50 17.80 0.57 -0.66
N ASP A 51 17.38 1.83 -0.75
CA ASP A 51 18.21 3.02 -0.61
C ASP A 51 17.76 3.74 0.67
N ILE A 52 18.49 3.51 1.75
CA ILE A 52 18.13 3.97 3.09
C ILE A 52 19.32 4.72 3.68
N ASP A 53 19.09 5.94 4.17
CA ASP A 53 20.12 6.78 4.79
C ASP A 53 20.95 6.00 5.82
N ARG A 54 22.28 5.99 5.62
CA ARG A 54 23.27 5.36 6.51
C ARG A 54 23.19 3.83 6.59
N LEU A 55 22.41 3.17 5.71
CA LEU A 55 22.32 1.72 5.67
C LEU A 55 22.66 1.21 4.26
N LYS A 56 23.72 0.39 4.15
CA LYS A 56 24.05 -0.28 2.89
C LYS A 56 23.34 -1.63 2.86
N VAL A 57 22.30 -1.72 2.04
CA VAL A 57 21.55 -2.95 1.82
C VAL A 57 21.85 -3.43 0.39
N PRO A 58 22.43 -4.59 0.19
CA PRO A 58 22.62 -5.12 -1.15
C PRO A 58 21.25 -5.45 -1.80
N PRO A 59 21.15 -5.39 -3.12
CA PRO A 59 19.96 -5.89 -3.82
C PRO A 59 19.70 -7.35 -3.47
N MET A 60 18.44 -7.70 -3.26
CA MET A 60 18.03 -9.04 -2.84
C MET A 60 16.99 -9.60 -3.79
N LYS A 61 17.02 -10.93 -3.95
CA LYS A 61 15.94 -11.69 -4.57
C LYS A 61 15.18 -12.43 -3.48
N VAL A 62 13.87 -12.31 -3.50
CA VAL A 62 12.98 -12.92 -2.51
C VAL A 62 11.88 -13.65 -3.24
N THR A 63 11.54 -14.84 -2.81
CA THR A 63 10.33 -15.51 -3.26
C THR A 63 9.26 -15.35 -2.20
N MET A 64 8.11 -14.81 -2.59
CA MET A 64 6.95 -14.70 -1.72
C MET A 64 5.93 -15.77 -2.10
N TYR A 65 5.43 -16.45 -1.09
CA TYR A 65 4.34 -17.41 -1.15
C TYR A 65 3.16 -16.85 -0.37
N TRP A 66 2.01 -16.81 -1.00
CA TRP A 66 0.77 -16.39 -0.36
C TRP A 66 -0.30 -17.47 -0.51
N LYS A 67 -1.07 -17.69 0.54
CA LYS A 67 -2.20 -18.61 0.56
C LYS A 67 -3.35 -18.07 1.40
N ARG A 68 -4.57 -18.23 0.91
CA ARG A 68 -5.78 -17.82 1.64
C ARG A 68 -5.82 -18.34 3.07
N PRO A 69 -6.43 -17.57 4.00
CA PRO A 69 -6.98 -16.22 3.79
C PRO A 69 -5.90 -15.12 3.85
N ASP A 70 -4.80 -15.30 4.60
CA ASP A 70 -3.80 -14.26 4.88
C ASP A 70 -2.42 -14.83 5.24
N ARG A 71 -2.13 -16.07 4.85
CA ARG A 71 -0.83 -16.71 5.10
C ARG A 71 0.19 -16.23 4.09
N VAL A 72 1.34 -15.79 4.58
CA VAL A 72 2.47 -15.32 3.77
C VAL A 72 3.73 -15.98 4.27
N HIS A 73 4.57 -16.44 3.35
CA HIS A 73 5.90 -16.93 3.64
C HIS A 73 6.89 -16.27 2.67
N PHE A 74 8.07 -15.91 3.18
CA PHE A 74 9.15 -15.33 2.39
C PHE A 74 10.36 -16.25 2.45
N ASP A 75 10.86 -16.65 1.27
CA ASP A 75 12.12 -17.35 1.12
C ASP A 75 13.17 -16.36 0.62
N ALA A 76 14.12 -16.02 1.49
CA ALA A 76 15.22 -15.11 1.19
C ALA A 76 16.41 -15.37 2.10
N GLU A 77 17.58 -15.51 1.53
CA GLU A 77 18.82 -15.55 2.30
C GLU A 77 19.08 -14.17 2.96
N GLY A 78 19.11 -14.16 4.31
CA GLY A 78 19.51 -12.97 5.08
C GLY A 78 18.46 -11.88 5.24
N PHE A 79 17.17 -12.18 5.15
CA PHE A 79 16.10 -11.23 5.08
C PHE A 79 15.48 -10.84 6.44
N ALA A 80 15.78 -9.62 6.93
CA ALA A 80 15.19 -9.08 8.15
C ALA A 80 14.58 -7.66 8.01
N LEU A 81 14.57 -7.05 6.82
CA LEU A 81 14.36 -5.61 6.67
C LEU A 81 13.11 -5.17 5.87
N LEU A 82 12.29 -6.07 5.33
CA LEU A 82 11.02 -5.65 4.74
C LEU A 82 9.92 -5.61 5.79
N PRO A 83 9.17 -4.50 5.90
CA PRO A 83 7.93 -4.50 6.66
C PRO A 83 6.96 -5.48 5.99
N ARG A 84 6.77 -6.64 6.60
CA ARG A 84 5.92 -7.74 6.10
C ARG A 84 4.51 -7.26 5.75
N GLU A 85 3.98 -6.31 6.52
CA GLU A 85 2.64 -5.74 6.34
C GLU A 85 2.49 -4.87 5.08
N GLY A 86 3.58 -4.29 4.56
CA GLY A 86 3.54 -3.40 3.39
C GLY A 86 3.73 -4.10 2.05
N VAL A 87 4.38 -5.26 2.04
CA VAL A 87 4.74 -5.99 0.81
C VAL A 87 3.62 -6.93 0.35
N ALA A 88 2.84 -7.45 1.28
CA ALA A 88 1.68 -8.30 1.00
C ALA A 88 0.38 -7.52 1.24
N LEU A 89 0.10 -6.50 0.41
CA LEU A 89 -1.20 -5.83 0.40
C LEU A 89 -2.26 -6.80 -0.13
N ASN A 90 -2.76 -7.65 0.77
CA ASN A 90 -3.89 -8.51 0.48
C ASN A 90 -5.19 -7.78 0.80
N PRO A 91 -6.09 -7.59 -0.16
CA PRO A 91 -7.38 -6.97 0.06
C PRO A 91 -8.25 -7.65 1.12
N GLU A 92 -8.14 -8.96 1.30
CA GLU A 92 -8.86 -9.68 2.37
C GLU A 92 -8.34 -9.29 3.75
N THR A 93 -7.03 -9.11 3.91
CA THR A 93 -6.43 -8.59 5.15
C THR A 93 -6.93 -7.18 5.45
N LEU A 94 -7.08 -6.32 4.44
CA LEU A 94 -7.67 -4.99 4.62
C LEU A 94 -9.09 -5.09 5.19
N ARG A 95 -9.94 -5.95 4.63
CA ARG A 95 -11.32 -6.17 5.13
C ARG A 95 -11.38 -6.69 6.56
N THR A 96 -10.53 -7.65 6.89
CA THR A 96 -10.57 -8.34 8.20
C THR A 96 -9.96 -7.50 9.31
N ARG A 97 -8.90 -6.73 9.03
CA ARG A 97 -8.12 -6.03 10.04
C ARG A 97 -8.45 -4.54 10.19
N PHE A 98 -9.15 -3.94 9.21
CA PHE A 98 -9.42 -2.50 9.21
C PHE A 98 -10.88 -2.18 9.02
N THR A 99 -11.29 -1.02 9.56
CA THR A 99 -12.62 -0.44 9.40
C THR A 99 -12.48 0.83 8.55
N PRO A 100 -13.18 0.94 7.41
CA PRO A 100 -13.24 2.17 6.65
C PRO A 100 -14.08 3.21 7.40
N THR A 101 -13.56 4.44 7.53
CA THR A 101 -14.22 5.52 8.27
C THR A 101 -14.67 6.67 7.37
N ALA A 102 -14.04 6.83 6.21
CA ALA A 102 -14.42 7.85 5.22
C ALA A 102 -14.02 7.42 3.82
N VAL A 103 -14.75 7.93 2.81
CA VAL A 103 -14.38 7.83 1.39
C VAL A 103 -14.51 9.22 0.77
N SER A 104 -13.54 9.63 -0.01
CA SER A 104 -13.55 10.87 -0.78
C SER A 104 -12.97 10.65 -2.17
N ARG A 105 -13.28 11.56 -3.11
CA ARG A 105 -12.56 11.63 -4.40
C ARG A 105 -11.28 12.40 -4.18
N ASP A 106 -10.21 11.95 -4.80
CA ASP A 106 -8.93 12.63 -4.85
C ASP A 106 -8.30 12.43 -6.25
N THR A 107 -7.15 13.07 -6.46
CA THR A 107 -6.41 12.97 -7.71
C THR A 107 -4.99 12.46 -7.42
N LEU A 108 -4.58 11.42 -8.11
CA LEU A 108 -3.23 10.88 -8.07
C LEU A 108 -2.63 10.90 -9.48
N ASP A 109 -1.56 11.68 -9.68
CA ASP A 109 -0.88 11.82 -10.97
C ASP A 109 -1.86 12.18 -12.12
N GLY A 110 -2.81 13.10 -11.86
CA GLY A 110 -3.81 13.56 -12.83
C GLY A 110 -4.98 12.60 -13.08
N ARG A 111 -5.05 11.46 -12.37
CA ARG A 111 -6.15 10.49 -12.47
C ARG A 111 -7.03 10.53 -11.22
N GLU A 112 -8.34 10.39 -11.40
CA GLU A 112 -9.26 10.27 -10.29
C GLU A 112 -8.98 8.98 -9.51
N VAL A 113 -8.94 9.08 -8.18
CA VAL A 113 -8.86 7.96 -7.24
C VAL A 113 -9.91 8.13 -6.15
N LEU A 114 -10.29 7.02 -5.55
CA LEU A 114 -11.08 7.01 -4.31
C LEU A 114 -10.10 6.90 -3.14
N ARG A 115 -10.09 7.91 -2.27
CA ARG A 115 -9.34 7.87 -1.02
C ARG A 115 -10.22 7.30 0.08
N VAL A 116 -9.79 6.17 0.62
CA VAL A 116 -10.43 5.50 1.76
C VAL A 116 -9.58 5.71 3.00
N THR A 117 -10.18 6.22 4.06
CA THR A 117 -9.56 6.29 5.38
C THR A 117 -9.84 5.00 6.13
N LEU A 118 -8.79 4.36 6.62
CA LEU A 118 -8.84 3.04 7.26
C LEU A 118 -8.29 3.11 8.69
N LYS A 119 -9.05 2.60 9.66
CA LYS A 119 -8.62 2.44 11.06
C LYS A 119 -8.42 0.97 11.39
N PRO A 120 -7.36 0.60 12.12
CA PRO A 120 -7.20 -0.75 12.63
C PRO A 120 -8.36 -1.13 13.54
N LYS A 121 -8.85 -2.38 13.43
CA LYS A 121 -9.84 -2.95 14.36
C LYS A 121 -9.24 -3.32 15.71
N SER A 122 -7.91 -3.37 15.82
CA SER A 122 -7.19 -3.71 17.03
C SER A 122 -6.04 -2.72 17.28
N ASP A 123 -5.90 -2.24 18.50
CA ASP A 123 -4.83 -1.33 18.93
C ASP A 123 -3.45 -2.01 18.99
N ARG A 124 -3.39 -3.36 18.87
CA ARG A 124 -2.14 -4.14 18.95
C ARG A 124 -1.21 -3.93 17.74
N THR A 125 -1.69 -3.36 16.66
CA THR A 125 -0.90 -3.22 15.42
C THR A 125 0.12 -2.09 15.50
N GLY A 126 0.02 -1.18 16.47
CA GLY A 126 0.83 0.05 16.50
C GLY A 126 0.56 0.99 15.32
N LEU A 127 -0.39 0.66 14.47
CA LEU A 127 -0.82 1.51 13.36
C LEU A 127 -1.94 2.44 13.82
N ARG A 128 -1.88 3.65 13.33
CA ARG A 128 -3.00 4.61 13.40
C ARG A 128 -3.88 4.47 12.15
N GLU A 129 -4.72 5.44 11.96
CA GLU A 129 -5.43 5.65 10.71
C GLU A 129 -4.45 5.82 9.55
N PHE A 130 -4.74 5.22 8.41
CA PHE A 130 -4.00 5.43 7.18
C PHE A 130 -4.94 5.63 5.98
N PHE A 131 -4.40 6.15 4.89
CA PHE A 131 -5.15 6.46 3.69
C PHE A 131 -4.79 5.48 2.58
N LEU A 132 -5.79 4.96 1.90
CA LEU A 132 -5.65 4.08 0.74
C LEU A 132 -6.30 4.75 -0.47
N ASP A 133 -5.51 5.07 -1.47
CA ASP A 133 -5.98 5.55 -2.76
C ASP A 133 -6.21 4.36 -3.69
N VAL A 134 -7.40 4.28 -4.26
CA VAL A 134 -7.89 3.17 -5.09
C VAL A 134 -8.28 3.69 -6.47
N ASP A 135 -7.81 3.04 -7.52
CA ASP A 135 -8.28 3.29 -8.90
C ASP A 135 -9.70 2.72 -9.07
N PRO A 136 -10.72 3.56 -9.29
CA PRO A 136 -12.11 3.09 -9.39
C PRO A 136 -12.41 2.34 -10.69
N SER A 137 -11.56 2.43 -11.69
CA SER A 137 -11.74 1.74 -12.98
C SER A 137 -11.27 0.30 -12.95
N ARG A 138 -10.23 0.00 -12.16
CA ARG A 138 -9.60 -1.31 -12.05
C ARG A 138 -9.81 -1.96 -10.71
N TRP A 139 -10.26 -1.18 -9.71
CA TRP A 139 -10.36 -1.59 -8.31
C TRP A 139 -9.04 -2.14 -7.78
N THR A 140 -7.96 -1.36 -8.01
CA THR A 140 -6.61 -1.67 -7.54
C THR A 140 -6.13 -0.62 -6.55
N PRO A 141 -5.41 -1.01 -5.46
CA PRO A 141 -4.77 -0.07 -4.57
C PRO A 141 -3.60 0.61 -5.30
N GLU A 142 -3.56 1.94 -5.35
CA GLU A 142 -2.52 2.68 -6.05
C GLU A 142 -1.49 3.28 -5.08
N ARG A 143 -1.95 3.76 -3.93
CA ARG A 143 -1.09 4.38 -2.93
C ARG A 143 -1.65 4.19 -1.53
N MET A 144 -0.78 3.87 -0.58
CA MET A 144 -1.07 3.87 0.85
C MET A 144 -0.20 4.92 1.53
N VAL A 145 -0.80 5.74 2.40
CA VAL A 145 -0.10 6.76 3.20
C VAL A 145 -0.37 6.49 4.66
N THR A 146 0.68 6.17 5.42
CA THR A 146 0.59 5.81 6.82
C THR A 146 1.39 6.81 7.67
N PRO A 147 0.71 7.65 8.48
CA PRO A 147 1.38 8.43 9.52
C PRO A 147 1.90 7.50 10.62
N LEU A 148 3.17 7.66 11.01
CA LEU A 148 3.82 6.89 12.07
C LEU A 148 3.82 7.67 13.38
N PHE A 149 3.95 6.94 14.52
CA PHE A 149 3.92 7.56 15.87
C PHE A 149 5.05 8.55 16.13
N ASP A 150 6.17 8.41 15.44
CA ASP A 150 7.35 9.25 15.58
C ASP A 150 7.34 10.49 14.65
N GLY A 151 6.18 10.82 14.09
CA GLY A 151 5.99 11.94 13.18
C GLY A 151 6.48 11.70 11.75
N ARG A 152 6.98 10.50 11.44
CA ARG A 152 7.31 10.10 10.07
C ARG A 152 6.05 9.74 9.30
N THR A 153 6.17 9.76 7.98
CA THR A 153 5.14 9.26 7.08
C THR A 153 5.75 8.18 6.21
N MET A 154 5.05 7.07 6.10
CA MET A 154 5.36 6.01 5.15
C MET A 154 4.38 6.11 3.98
N THR A 155 4.91 6.15 2.77
CA THR A 155 4.11 6.12 1.54
C THR A 155 4.50 4.90 0.73
N ALA A 156 3.53 4.05 0.43
CA ALA A 156 3.68 2.90 -0.45
C ALA A 156 2.89 3.18 -1.74
N THR A 157 3.57 3.17 -2.89
CA THR A 157 2.96 3.36 -4.21
C THR A 157 3.06 2.05 -4.99
N LEU A 158 1.95 1.58 -5.54
CA LEU A 158 1.85 0.32 -6.27
C LEU A 158 1.66 0.59 -7.77
N THR A 159 2.24 -0.27 -8.57
CA THR A 159 1.95 -0.39 -10.00
C THR A 159 1.45 -1.80 -10.25
N HIS A 160 0.47 -1.95 -11.14
CA HIS A 160 -0.16 -3.24 -11.43
C HIS A 160 0.08 -3.67 -12.87
N GLY A 161 0.18 -4.98 -13.06
CA GLY A 161 0.25 -5.64 -14.36
C GLY A 161 -0.86 -6.70 -14.50
N ARG A 162 -1.09 -7.14 -15.75
CA ARG A 162 -2.06 -8.22 -16.03
C ARG A 162 -1.37 -9.57 -15.92
N VAL A 163 -1.91 -10.44 -15.07
CA VAL A 163 -1.49 -11.83 -14.89
C VAL A 163 -2.73 -12.70 -14.96
N GLU A 164 -2.83 -13.57 -15.95
CA GLU A 164 -3.99 -14.45 -16.17
C GLU A 164 -5.33 -13.68 -16.11
N GLY A 165 -5.36 -12.48 -16.74
CA GLY A 165 -6.54 -11.64 -16.78
C GLY A 165 -6.82 -10.80 -15.53
N ARG A 166 -6.04 -10.93 -14.46
CA ARG A 166 -6.19 -10.22 -13.18
C ARG A 166 -5.17 -9.10 -13.05
N TRP A 167 -5.52 -8.07 -12.29
CA TRP A 167 -4.58 -7.00 -11.93
C TRP A 167 -3.83 -7.38 -10.67
N LEU A 168 -2.53 -7.66 -10.78
CA LEU A 168 -1.65 -7.97 -9.64
C LEU A 168 -0.50 -6.95 -9.57
N PRO A 169 0.09 -6.71 -8.40
CA PRO A 169 1.23 -5.81 -8.26
C PRO A 169 2.38 -6.21 -9.19
N SER A 170 2.93 -5.25 -9.92
CA SER A 170 4.15 -5.41 -10.72
C SER A 170 5.32 -4.63 -10.12
N ALA A 171 5.04 -3.57 -9.37
CA ALA A 171 6.04 -2.86 -8.58
C ALA A 171 5.41 -2.24 -7.33
N LEU A 172 6.24 -2.09 -6.29
CA LEU A 172 5.94 -1.37 -5.06
C LEU A 172 7.13 -0.44 -4.77
N VAL A 173 6.85 0.82 -4.45
CA VAL A 173 7.84 1.77 -3.98
C VAL A 173 7.40 2.28 -2.61
N VAL A 174 8.15 1.95 -1.58
CA VAL A 174 7.91 2.43 -0.22
C VAL A 174 8.88 3.55 0.08
N ARG A 175 8.37 4.71 0.49
CA ARG A 175 9.16 5.86 0.93
C ARG A 175 8.89 6.16 2.39
N PHE A 176 9.96 6.40 3.13
CA PHE A 176 9.91 6.85 4.52
C PHE A 176 10.35 8.31 4.57
N THR A 177 9.51 9.17 5.12
CA THR A 177 9.82 10.58 5.27
C THR A 177 9.73 10.96 6.74
N SER A 178 10.79 11.53 7.32
CA SER A 178 10.78 12.09 8.67
C SER A 178 10.37 13.56 8.65
N THR A 179 9.38 13.92 9.47
CA THR A 179 9.00 15.32 9.73
C THR A 179 9.74 15.91 10.93
N VAL A 180 10.48 15.09 11.68
CA VAL A 180 11.26 15.57 12.83
C VAL A 180 12.49 16.28 12.31
N VAL A 181 12.50 17.61 12.41
CA VAL A 181 13.72 18.42 12.26
C VAL A 181 14.60 18.09 13.46
N ASP A 182 15.84 17.62 13.23
CA ASP A 182 16.84 17.56 14.30
C ASP A 182 17.11 18.98 14.78
N THR A 183 16.44 19.36 15.81
CA THR A 183 17.06 20.28 16.76
C THR A 183 18.07 19.44 17.53
N ALA A 184 19.19 19.09 16.89
CA ALA A 184 20.39 18.72 17.62
C ALA A 184 20.68 19.92 18.53
N ALA A 185 20.29 19.78 19.77
CA ALA A 185 20.64 20.71 20.79
C ALA A 185 22.19 20.86 20.76
N GLU A 186 22.67 22.01 20.40
CA GLU A 186 23.98 22.48 20.80
C GLU A 186 23.92 22.64 22.34
N GLY A 187 24.06 21.50 23.01
CA GLY A 187 24.28 21.44 24.45
C GLY A 187 25.75 21.10 24.70
N PRO A 188 26.42 21.73 25.70
CA PRO A 188 27.82 21.49 25.98
C PRO A 188 28.06 20.00 26.28
N ALA A 189 29.11 19.49 25.64
CA ALA A 189 29.57 18.11 25.81
C ALA A 189 30.15 17.93 27.23
N GLU A 190 29.38 17.36 28.16
CA GLU A 190 29.92 16.79 29.36
C GLU A 190 29.16 15.48 29.73
N ALA A 191 29.95 14.42 29.72
CA ALA A 191 29.74 13.12 30.38
C ALA A 191 28.42 12.36 30.09
N ALA A 192 28.34 11.71 28.92
CA ALA A 192 27.54 10.49 28.80
C ALA A 192 28.27 9.51 27.88
N THR A 193 28.54 8.31 28.41
CA THR A 193 28.99 7.16 27.64
C THR A 193 28.11 7.01 26.39
N PRO A 194 28.65 6.97 25.17
CA PRO A 194 27.82 6.84 23.98
C PRO A 194 27.23 5.43 23.93
N ALA A 195 26.05 5.25 24.46
CA ALA A 195 25.22 4.13 24.08
C ALA A 195 24.93 4.29 22.60
N VAL A 196 25.58 3.49 21.74
CA VAL A 196 25.31 3.42 20.31
C VAL A 196 23.87 2.96 20.15
N ARG A 197 22.92 3.89 20.18
CA ARG A 197 21.56 3.62 19.73
C ARG A 197 21.63 3.41 18.21
N PRO A 198 21.12 2.30 17.66
CA PRO A 198 21.05 2.15 16.22
C PRO A 198 20.31 3.37 15.66
N ALA A 199 20.99 4.10 14.77
CA ALA A 199 20.40 5.29 14.16
C ALA A 199 19.16 4.85 13.37
N THR A 200 17.97 5.25 13.83
CA THR A 200 16.73 4.99 13.10
C THR A 200 16.83 5.70 11.74
N PRO A 201 16.66 5.01 10.61
CA PRO A 201 16.77 5.63 9.30
C PRO A 201 15.74 6.75 9.18
N ARG A 202 16.19 7.95 8.79
CA ARG A 202 15.33 9.14 8.69
C ARG A 202 14.63 9.24 7.36
N ARG A 203 15.28 8.78 6.30
CA ARG A 203 14.75 8.72 4.93
C ARG A 203 15.17 7.41 4.30
N GLY A 204 14.34 6.93 3.41
CA GLY A 204 14.68 5.76 2.63
C GLY A 204 13.63 5.46 1.57
N THR A 205 14.08 4.75 0.56
CA THR A 205 13.22 4.22 -0.48
C THR A 205 13.51 2.74 -0.62
N VAL A 206 12.45 1.92 -0.58
CA VAL A 206 12.52 0.50 -0.91
C VAL A 206 11.71 0.28 -2.18
N THR A 207 12.33 -0.27 -3.19
CA THR A 207 11.69 -0.61 -4.46
C THR A 207 11.62 -2.13 -4.58
N VAL A 208 10.43 -2.65 -4.83
CA VAL A 208 10.18 -4.07 -5.08
C VAL A 208 9.61 -4.21 -6.48
N ARG A 209 10.16 -5.12 -7.28
CA ARG A 209 9.62 -5.52 -8.57
C ARG A 209 9.16 -6.95 -8.49
N TYR A 210 7.91 -7.19 -8.88
CA TYR A 210 7.29 -8.50 -8.85
C TYR A 210 7.31 -9.12 -10.25
N SER A 211 7.68 -10.39 -10.33
CA SER A 211 7.76 -11.13 -11.59
C SER A 211 7.49 -12.63 -11.37
N GLY A 212 7.18 -13.34 -12.44
CA GLY A 212 7.05 -14.80 -12.40
C GLY A 212 5.91 -15.29 -11.50
N TYR A 213 4.76 -14.60 -11.49
CA TYR A 213 3.57 -15.08 -10.78
C TYR A 213 3.16 -16.47 -11.25
N ARG A 214 2.87 -17.34 -10.30
CA ARG A 214 2.23 -18.65 -10.51
C ARG A 214 1.04 -18.72 -9.58
N LEU A 215 -0.17 -18.70 -10.15
CA LEU A 215 -1.42 -18.73 -9.41
C LEU A 215 -1.91 -20.18 -9.23
N ASN A 216 -2.54 -20.44 -8.09
CA ASN A 216 -3.21 -21.70 -7.77
C ASN A 216 -2.29 -22.93 -7.93
N GLY A 217 -1.06 -22.83 -7.46
CA GLY A 217 -0.05 -23.90 -7.51
C GLY A 217 -0.25 -25.02 -6.50
N GLY A 218 -1.22 -24.89 -5.59
CA GLY A 218 -1.49 -25.87 -4.54
C GLY A 218 -0.44 -25.89 -3.45
N LEU A 219 -0.08 -24.70 -2.91
CA LEU A 219 0.94 -24.59 -1.88
C LEU A 219 0.59 -25.41 -0.63
N SER A 220 1.57 -26.17 -0.10
CA SER A 220 1.42 -26.93 1.14
C SER A 220 1.27 -26.00 2.35
N ASP A 221 0.43 -26.40 3.31
CA ASP A 221 0.29 -25.68 4.57
C ASP A 221 1.55 -25.74 5.43
N ASP A 222 2.40 -26.74 5.22
CA ASP A 222 3.67 -26.90 5.94
C ASP A 222 4.62 -25.73 5.68
N LEU A 223 4.56 -25.13 4.50
CA LEU A 223 5.37 -23.97 4.12
C LEU A 223 5.15 -22.76 5.06
N PHE A 224 3.96 -22.65 5.66
CA PHE A 224 3.56 -21.51 6.50
C PHE A 224 3.69 -21.78 8.00
N ARG A 225 4.03 -23.01 8.43
CA ARG A 225 4.11 -23.39 9.86
C ARG A 225 5.31 -22.83 10.59
N GLU A 226 6.41 -22.55 9.91
CA GLU A 226 7.64 -22.05 10.53
C GLU A 226 7.52 -20.62 11.03
N GLU A 227 6.67 -19.80 10.44
CA GLU A 227 6.45 -18.41 10.84
C GLU A 227 5.51 -18.23 12.04
N GLU A 228 4.72 -19.24 12.39
CA GLU A 228 3.84 -19.22 13.57
C GLU A 228 4.57 -19.47 14.89
N ARG A 229 5.88 -19.76 14.88
CA ARG A 229 6.70 -19.89 16.09
C ARG A 229 7.35 -18.54 16.37
N PRO A 230 6.82 -17.73 17.35
CA PRO A 230 7.57 -16.59 17.85
C PRO A 230 8.85 -17.11 18.48
N ASP A 231 9.99 -16.48 18.11
CA ASP A 231 11.32 -16.78 18.65
C ASP A 231 11.27 -16.99 20.18
N ARG A 232 11.49 -18.25 20.60
CA ARG A 232 11.92 -18.56 21.96
C ARG A 232 13.42 -18.33 22.01
N LYS A 233 13.82 -17.10 22.34
CA LYS A 233 15.09 -16.87 23.07
C LYS A 233 15.03 -15.52 23.78
#